data_6b928ada14b29422b5de7ef314b4f5c5
#
_entry.id   6b928ada14b29422b5de7ef314b4f5c5
#
_cell.length_a   1.000
_cell.length_b   1.000
_cell.length_c   1.000
_cell.angle_alpha   90.00
_cell.angle_beta   90.00
_cell.angle_gamma   90.00
#
_symmetry.space_group_name_H-M   'P 1'
#
loop_
_entity.id
_entity.type
_entity.pdbx_description
1 polymer ?
#
loop_
_entity_poly.entity_id
_entity_poly.type
_entity_poly.pdbx_seq_one_letter_code
_entity_poly.pdbx_strand_id
1 'polypeptide(L)'
;LVYITVPIALAVCLSSYITYRTHSAAMRHVIEKDIKATSFFVAENINLTISDIKNSFRVAAKSETIKESLENTGQREHERVVAFFEAIKHVMPTITDVFLLDETGNIRARLNSHDYGNNYGDRTYFRQAIAGETAIVGPLVSRVTPKECVYIAVPVGNERHKGVLVASVELDSISVLCFNHDITSSRIDIFLLDNTAHILMAKESTKDSKHPDSIKLDDHTLSDGTPQGYVTYAFNGKTYTGFYKKIKNLNWYVLIAMDDTQNNKTELSSTKNSILLTLLEILIGRLMGSIII
;
A
#
# COMPACT_ATOMS: atom_id res chain seq x y z
N LEU A 1 -34.28 1.73 52.63
CA LEU A 1 -33.84 2.40 51.38
C LEU A 1 -32.45 1.89 50.93
N VAL A 2 -31.46 1.87 51.83
CA VAL A 2 -30.07 1.42 51.49
C VAL A 2 -30.02 -0.01 50.99
N TYR A 3 -30.85 -0.93 51.55
CA TYR A 3 -30.91 -2.35 51.12
C TYR A 3 -31.42 -2.57 49.69
N ILE A 4 -32.14 -1.62 49.13
CA ILE A 4 -32.68 -1.70 47.75
C ILE A 4 -31.76 -0.95 46.75
N THR A 5 -31.16 0.15 47.16
CA THR A 5 -30.33 1.00 46.25
C THR A 5 -28.97 0.37 45.95
N VAL A 6 -28.37 -0.37 46.88
CA VAL A 6 -27.06 -1.01 46.69
C VAL A 6 -27.14 -2.16 45.66
N PRO A 7 -28.09 -3.11 45.70
CA PRO A 7 -28.21 -4.15 44.68
C PRO A 7 -28.51 -3.60 43.29
N ILE A 8 -29.34 -2.55 43.18
CA ILE A 8 -29.65 -1.91 41.90
C ILE A 8 -28.40 -1.26 41.30
N ALA A 9 -27.62 -0.50 42.09
CA ALA A 9 -26.36 0.10 41.65
C ALA A 9 -25.36 -0.97 41.17
N LEU A 10 -25.28 -2.07 41.89
CA LEU A 10 -24.40 -3.19 41.54
C LEU A 10 -24.82 -3.89 40.25
N ALA A 11 -26.11 -4.09 40.06
CA ALA A 11 -26.69 -4.67 38.84
C ALA A 11 -26.42 -3.76 37.61
N VAL A 12 -26.59 -2.43 37.75
CA VAL A 12 -26.32 -1.47 36.68
C VAL A 12 -24.82 -1.40 36.35
N CYS A 13 -23.95 -1.39 37.36
CA CYS A 13 -22.50 -1.44 37.14
C CYS A 13 -22.08 -2.73 36.41
N LEU A 14 -22.65 -3.86 36.79
CA LEU A 14 -22.39 -5.15 36.15
C LEU A 14 -22.89 -5.18 34.71
N SER A 15 -24.11 -4.68 34.48
CA SER A 15 -24.69 -4.56 33.13
C SER A 15 -23.84 -3.63 32.24
N SER A 16 -23.43 -2.48 32.75
CA SER A 16 -22.55 -1.54 32.04
C SER A 16 -21.18 -2.18 31.70
N TYR A 17 -20.62 -2.93 32.64
CA TYR A 17 -19.36 -3.64 32.42
C TYR A 17 -19.49 -4.74 31.34
N ILE A 18 -20.59 -5.52 31.38
CA ILE A 18 -20.84 -6.55 30.37
C ILE A 18 -21.04 -5.92 29.00
N THR A 19 -21.86 -4.87 28.92
CA THR A 19 -22.11 -4.11 27.67
C THR A 19 -20.81 -3.53 27.11
N TYR A 20 -19.96 -2.98 27.96
CA TYR A 20 -18.65 -2.48 27.57
C TYR A 20 -17.78 -3.59 26.98
N ARG A 21 -17.67 -4.74 27.66
CA ARG A 21 -16.85 -5.88 27.18
C ARG A 21 -17.33 -6.43 25.86
N THR A 22 -18.63 -6.56 25.69
CA THR A 22 -19.23 -7.06 24.44
C THR A 22 -19.08 -6.07 23.30
N HIS A 23 -19.28 -4.78 23.56
CA HIS A 23 -19.14 -3.73 22.56
C HIS A 23 -17.67 -3.57 22.10
N SER A 24 -16.73 -3.58 23.03
CA SER A 24 -15.30 -3.53 22.74
C SER A 24 -14.82 -4.71 21.91
N ALA A 25 -15.25 -5.93 22.24
CA ALA A 25 -14.92 -7.13 21.47
C ALA A 25 -15.52 -7.08 20.04
N ALA A 26 -16.77 -6.65 19.92
CA ALA A 26 -17.43 -6.49 18.61
C ALA A 26 -16.73 -5.43 17.74
N MET A 27 -16.35 -4.29 18.34
CA MET A 27 -15.63 -3.22 17.63
C MET A 27 -14.27 -3.70 17.14
N ARG A 28 -13.49 -4.40 17.96
CA ARG A 28 -12.21 -4.99 17.53
C ARG A 28 -12.39 -5.93 16.35
N HIS A 29 -13.36 -6.78 16.37
CA HIS A 29 -13.63 -7.71 15.28
C HIS A 29 -13.99 -6.99 13.96
N VAL A 30 -14.80 -5.91 14.03
CA VAL A 30 -15.12 -5.06 12.87
C VAL A 30 -13.85 -4.42 12.31
N ILE A 31 -13.01 -3.84 13.16
CA ILE A 31 -11.76 -3.19 12.77
C ILE A 31 -10.79 -4.18 12.13
N GLU A 32 -10.58 -5.35 12.73
CA GLU A 32 -9.73 -6.40 12.16
C GLU A 32 -10.21 -6.82 10.78
N LYS A 33 -11.53 -6.95 10.60
CA LYS A 33 -12.13 -7.25 9.31
C LYS A 33 -11.89 -6.16 8.28
N ASP A 34 -12.03 -4.88 8.68
CA ASP A 34 -11.83 -3.73 7.80
C ASP A 34 -10.36 -3.57 7.39
N ILE A 35 -9.43 -3.70 8.35
CA ILE A 35 -7.99 -3.69 8.10
C ILE A 35 -7.61 -4.79 7.11
N LYS A 36 -8.10 -6.01 7.33
CA LYS A 36 -7.87 -7.14 6.44
C LYS A 36 -8.43 -6.89 5.04
N ALA A 37 -9.69 -6.47 4.93
CA ALA A 37 -10.34 -6.19 3.64
C ALA A 37 -9.59 -5.09 2.87
N THR A 38 -9.19 -4.03 3.55
CA THR A 38 -8.42 -2.94 2.97
C THR A 38 -7.05 -3.39 2.48
N SER A 39 -6.34 -4.21 3.26
CA SER A 39 -5.03 -4.76 2.86
C SER A 39 -5.14 -5.60 1.58
N PHE A 40 -6.18 -6.43 1.48
CA PHE A 40 -6.45 -7.21 0.28
C PHE A 40 -6.74 -6.32 -0.93
N PHE A 41 -7.60 -5.34 -0.74
CA PHE A 41 -8.01 -4.42 -1.79
C PHE A 41 -6.81 -3.64 -2.35
N VAL A 42 -6.01 -3.02 -1.48
CA VAL A 42 -4.82 -2.25 -1.88
C VAL A 42 -3.78 -3.15 -2.57
N ALA A 43 -3.47 -4.32 -1.98
CA ALA A 43 -2.51 -5.24 -2.55
C ALA A 43 -2.96 -5.75 -3.94
N GLU A 44 -4.25 -6.03 -4.12
CA GLU A 44 -4.78 -6.50 -5.41
C GLU A 44 -4.80 -5.39 -6.45
N ASN A 45 -5.15 -4.16 -6.09
CA ASN A 45 -5.10 -3.01 -7.01
C ASN A 45 -3.69 -2.77 -7.55
N ILE A 46 -2.67 -2.80 -6.68
CA ILE A 46 -1.27 -2.69 -7.12
C ILE A 46 -0.92 -3.85 -8.04
N ASN A 47 -1.28 -5.08 -7.65
CA ASN A 47 -1.00 -6.29 -8.42
C ASN A 47 -1.65 -6.26 -9.81
N LEU A 48 -2.91 -5.86 -9.90
CA LEU A 48 -3.64 -5.71 -11.17
C LEU A 48 -2.98 -4.65 -12.05
N THR A 49 -2.68 -3.46 -11.51
CA THR A 49 -2.04 -2.38 -12.27
C THR A 49 -0.69 -2.83 -12.85
N ILE A 50 0.16 -3.46 -12.04
CA ILE A 50 1.46 -3.98 -12.51
C ILE A 50 1.27 -5.08 -13.55
N SER A 51 0.27 -5.96 -13.35
CA SER A 51 -0.05 -7.03 -14.31
C SER A 51 -0.56 -6.49 -15.63
N ASP A 52 -1.38 -5.46 -15.61
CA ASP A 52 -1.92 -4.82 -16.81
C ASP A 52 -0.81 -4.13 -17.61
N ILE A 53 0.08 -3.39 -16.94
CA ILE A 53 1.26 -2.81 -17.59
C ILE A 53 2.11 -3.92 -18.21
N LYS A 54 2.44 -4.97 -17.45
CA LYS A 54 3.21 -6.11 -17.97
C LYS A 54 2.59 -6.72 -19.21
N ASN A 55 1.30 -7.01 -19.18
CA ASN A 55 0.60 -7.65 -20.30
C ASN A 55 0.52 -6.73 -21.53
N SER A 56 0.24 -5.44 -21.33
CA SER A 56 0.20 -4.44 -22.39
C SER A 56 1.58 -4.27 -23.05
N PHE A 57 2.66 -4.27 -22.24
CA PHE A 57 4.02 -4.19 -22.77
C PHE A 57 4.43 -5.44 -23.52
N ARG A 58 3.98 -6.63 -23.10
CA ARG A 58 4.19 -7.87 -23.87
C ARG A 58 3.49 -7.86 -25.22
N VAL A 59 2.34 -7.20 -25.33
CA VAL A 59 1.64 -6.98 -26.60
C VAL A 59 2.37 -5.91 -27.42
N ALA A 60 2.70 -4.77 -26.81
CA ALA A 60 3.43 -3.68 -27.46
C ALA A 60 4.78 -4.13 -28.04
N ALA A 61 5.51 -4.98 -27.33
CA ALA A 61 6.79 -5.54 -27.75
C ALA A 61 6.71 -6.39 -29.03
N LYS A 62 5.50 -6.87 -29.36
CA LYS A 62 5.26 -7.65 -30.61
C LYS A 62 4.87 -6.76 -31.81
N SER A 63 4.63 -5.46 -31.59
CA SER A 63 4.24 -4.55 -32.69
C SER A 63 5.37 -4.37 -33.70
N GLU A 64 5.03 -4.22 -34.97
CA GLU A 64 6.02 -3.96 -35.99
C GLU A 64 6.75 -2.63 -35.78
N THR A 65 6.06 -1.60 -35.26
CA THR A 65 6.65 -0.30 -34.93
C THR A 65 7.85 -0.43 -33.99
N ILE A 66 7.72 -1.28 -32.96
CA ILE A 66 8.81 -1.49 -31.98
C ILE A 66 9.93 -2.34 -32.60
N LYS A 67 9.62 -3.37 -33.39
CA LYS A 67 10.61 -4.23 -34.03
C LYS A 67 11.41 -3.47 -35.10
N GLU A 68 10.72 -2.74 -36.00
CA GLU A 68 11.34 -1.94 -37.03
C GLU A 68 12.32 -0.90 -36.45
N SER A 69 12.03 -0.34 -35.29
CA SER A 69 12.91 0.63 -34.63
C SER A 69 14.21 0.05 -34.09
N LEU A 70 14.29 -1.26 -33.87
CA LEU A 70 15.55 -1.93 -33.54
C LEU A 70 16.42 -2.15 -34.78
N GLU A 71 15.80 -2.31 -35.93
CA GLU A 71 16.49 -2.58 -37.22
C GLU A 71 16.89 -1.27 -37.90
N ASN A 72 16.05 -0.23 -37.83
CA ASN A 72 16.21 1.03 -38.52
C ASN A 72 16.40 2.19 -37.51
N THR A 73 17.39 3.04 -37.77
CA THR A 73 17.75 4.19 -36.91
C THR A 73 17.34 5.53 -37.50
N GLY A 74 16.39 5.53 -38.44
CA GLY A 74 15.92 6.75 -39.13
C GLY A 74 15.12 7.67 -38.19
N GLN A 75 15.13 8.97 -38.50
CA GLN A 75 14.39 9.99 -37.73
C GLN A 75 12.88 9.69 -37.74
N ARG A 76 12.34 9.21 -38.88
CA ARG A 76 10.93 8.90 -39.04
C ARG A 76 10.48 7.72 -38.15
N GLU A 77 11.31 6.68 -38.05
CA GLU A 77 11.06 5.52 -37.20
C GLU A 77 11.09 5.93 -35.74
N HIS A 78 12.04 6.77 -35.36
CA HIS A 78 12.12 7.33 -34.03
C HIS A 78 10.84 8.11 -33.65
N GLU A 79 10.35 9.01 -34.48
CA GLU A 79 9.12 9.78 -34.26
C GLU A 79 7.90 8.87 -34.13
N ARG A 80 7.81 7.80 -34.93
CA ARG A 80 6.71 6.80 -34.85
C ARG A 80 6.71 6.07 -33.52
N VAL A 81 7.88 5.68 -33.01
CA VAL A 81 8.00 4.98 -31.73
C VAL A 81 7.67 5.91 -30.56
N VAL A 82 8.15 7.14 -30.58
CA VAL A 82 7.82 8.13 -29.54
C VAL A 82 6.31 8.40 -29.51
N ALA A 83 5.67 8.60 -30.66
CA ALA A 83 4.21 8.75 -30.74
C ALA A 83 3.46 7.51 -30.21
N PHE A 84 4.00 6.30 -30.45
CA PHE A 84 3.45 5.07 -29.87
C PHE A 84 3.59 5.04 -28.34
N PHE A 85 4.70 5.51 -27.80
CA PHE A 85 4.90 5.62 -26.34
C PHE A 85 3.96 6.65 -25.69
N GLU A 86 3.72 7.78 -26.38
CA GLU A 86 2.73 8.77 -25.95
C GLU A 86 1.31 8.17 -25.88
N ALA A 87 0.93 7.37 -26.87
CA ALA A 87 -0.34 6.67 -26.86
C ALA A 87 -0.44 5.67 -25.70
N ILE A 88 0.62 4.91 -25.40
CA ILE A 88 0.67 4.01 -24.25
C ILE A 88 0.48 4.81 -22.95
N LYS A 89 1.22 5.91 -22.76
CA LYS A 89 1.12 6.75 -21.58
C LYS A 89 -0.26 7.37 -21.40
N HIS A 90 -0.90 7.76 -22.49
CA HIS A 90 -2.25 8.31 -22.45
C HIS A 90 -3.27 7.27 -21.91
N VAL A 91 -3.15 6.02 -22.33
CA VAL A 91 -4.01 4.91 -21.87
C VAL A 91 -3.64 4.45 -20.44
N MET A 92 -2.36 4.55 -20.09
CA MET A 92 -1.81 4.09 -18.79
C MET A 92 -1.09 5.24 -18.09
N PRO A 93 -1.81 6.18 -17.48
CA PRO A 93 -1.21 7.40 -16.86
C PRO A 93 -0.29 7.10 -15.66
N THR A 94 -0.42 5.93 -15.05
CA THR A 94 0.46 5.46 -13.97
C THR A 94 1.91 5.27 -14.43
N ILE A 95 2.13 5.00 -15.74
CA ILE A 95 3.47 4.90 -16.32
C ILE A 95 4.06 6.31 -16.39
N THR A 96 5.26 6.48 -15.83
CA THR A 96 5.96 7.78 -15.84
C THR A 96 6.89 7.93 -17.04
N ASP A 97 7.47 6.82 -17.50
CA ASP A 97 8.36 6.82 -18.66
C ASP A 97 8.32 5.48 -19.41
N VAL A 98 8.57 5.55 -20.72
CA VAL A 98 8.67 4.39 -21.61
C VAL A 98 9.93 4.55 -22.46
N PHE A 99 10.72 3.51 -22.55
CA PHE A 99 11.92 3.50 -23.40
C PHE A 99 12.23 2.12 -23.97
N LEU A 100 12.87 2.16 -25.12
CA LEU A 100 13.36 0.99 -25.85
C LEU A 100 14.88 0.97 -25.78
N LEU A 101 15.44 -0.16 -25.40
CA LEU A 101 16.87 -0.43 -25.33
C LEU A 101 17.28 -1.40 -26.43
N ASP A 102 18.47 -1.23 -27.00
CA ASP A 102 19.07 -2.19 -27.88
C ASP A 102 19.71 -3.38 -27.09
N GLU A 103 20.32 -4.31 -27.80
CA GLU A 103 20.95 -5.50 -27.21
C GLU A 103 22.10 -5.20 -26.27
N THR A 104 22.69 -4.01 -26.32
CA THR A 104 23.79 -3.56 -25.46
C THR A 104 23.34 -2.67 -24.31
N GLY A 105 22.02 -2.35 -24.24
CA GLY A 105 21.41 -1.50 -23.22
C GLY A 105 21.47 -0.01 -23.50
N ASN A 106 21.78 0.42 -24.74
CA ASN A 106 21.67 1.81 -25.14
C ASN A 106 20.23 2.15 -25.51
N ILE A 107 19.85 3.42 -25.29
CA ILE A 107 18.51 3.92 -25.62
C ILE A 107 18.35 4.06 -27.12
N ARG A 108 17.37 3.41 -27.69
CA ARG A 108 16.92 3.56 -29.08
C ARG A 108 15.82 4.60 -29.23
N ALA A 109 14.87 4.59 -28.31
CA ALA A 109 13.80 5.56 -28.25
C ALA A 109 13.37 5.74 -26.79
N ARG A 110 12.90 6.93 -26.44
CA ARG A 110 12.41 7.25 -25.11
C ARG A 110 11.31 8.30 -25.18
N LEU A 111 10.28 8.14 -24.34
CA LEU A 111 9.18 9.09 -24.24
C LEU A 111 9.68 10.47 -23.75
N ASN A 112 10.49 10.48 -22.69
CA ASN A 112 11.08 11.70 -22.14
C ASN A 112 12.49 11.90 -22.69
N SER A 113 12.64 12.80 -23.64
CA SER A 113 13.80 12.96 -24.55
C SER A 113 15.13 13.43 -23.92
N HIS A 114 15.28 13.45 -22.61
CA HIS A 114 16.43 14.13 -21.95
C HIS A 114 17.63 13.23 -21.66
N ASP A 115 17.64 11.95 -22.04
CA ASP A 115 18.70 11.04 -21.62
C ASP A 115 19.05 9.97 -22.66
N TYR A 116 19.68 10.41 -23.75
CA TYR A 116 20.23 9.47 -24.75
C TYR A 116 21.67 9.01 -24.45
N GLY A 117 22.31 9.53 -23.38
CA GLY A 117 23.70 9.24 -23.05
C GLY A 117 23.91 8.07 -22.09
N ASN A 118 22.89 7.61 -21.42
CA ASN A 118 23.01 6.56 -20.41
C ASN A 118 22.82 5.15 -21.01
N ASN A 119 23.72 4.24 -20.62
CA ASN A 119 23.59 2.83 -20.90
C ASN A 119 22.94 2.11 -19.72
N TYR A 120 22.01 1.19 -19.97
CA TYR A 120 21.24 0.45 -18.98
C TYR A 120 21.60 -1.04 -18.91
N GLY A 121 22.69 -1.47 -19.57
CA GLY A 121 23.12 -2.85 -19.63
C GLY A 121 23.48 -3.49 -18.28
N ASP A 122 23.84 -2.68 -17.30
CA ASP A 122 24.14 -3.11 -15.94
C ASP A 122 22.88 -3.32 -15.06
N ARG A 123 21.72 -2.83 -15.49
CA ARG A 123 20.46 -2.94 -14.73
C ARG A 123 19.93 -4.37 -14.72
N THR A 124 19.50 -4.83 -13.56
CA THR A 124 18.96 -6.18 -13.37
C THR A 124 17.78 -6.48 -14.29
N TYR A 125 16.84 -5.55 -14.43
CA TYR A 125 15.68 -5.71 -15.31
C TYR A 125 16.08 -5.86 -16.79
N PHE A 126 17.13 -5.16 -17.22
CA PHE A 126 17.66 -5.30 -18.60
C PHE A 126 18.24 -6.69 -18.81
N ARG A 127 19.11 -7.15 -17.91
CA ARG A 127 19.76 -8.46 -18.02
C ARG A 127 18.77 -9.62 -18.04
N GLN A 128 17.72 -9.55 -17.24
CA GLN A 128 16.65 -10.55 -17.24
C GLN A 128 15.85 -10.50 -18.56
N ALA A 129 15.48 -9.28 -19.01
CA ALA A 129 14.65 -9.13 -20.20
C ALA A 129 15.42 -9.50 -21.48
N ILE A 130 16.70 -9.14 -21.63
CA ILE A 130 17.49 -9.50 -22.81
C ILE A 130 17.76 -11.01 -22.87
N ALA A 131 17.71 -11.70 -21.73
CA ALA A 131 17.76 -13.17 -21.67
C ALA A 131 16.44 -13.85 -22.05
N GLY A 132 15.36 -13.06 -22.33
CA GLY A 132 14.07 -13.57 -22.78
C GLY A 132 12.97 -13.62 -21.72
N GLU A 133 13.25 -13.18 -20.50
CA GLU A 133 12.31 -13.18 -19.38
C GLU A 133 11.63 -11.80 -19.22
N THR A 134 10.35 -11.79 -18.88
CA THR A 134 9.71 -10.53 -18.44
C THR A 134 10.14 -10.22 -17.02
N ALA A 135 10.80 -9.10 -16.81
CA ALA A 135 11.28 -8.65 -15.52
C ALA A 135 10.37 -7.60 -14.89
N ILE A 136 10.14 -7.71 -13.59
CA ILE A 136 9.55 -6.65 -12.75
C ILE A 136 10.52 -6.43 -11.59
N VAL A 137 11.16 -5.27 -11.56
CA VAL A 137 12.26 -4.97 -10.63
C VAL A 137 12.06 -3.59 -10.01
N GLY A 138 12.22 -3.49 -8.72
CA GLY A 138 12.18 -2.23 -7.97
C GLY A 138 12.00 -2.45 -6.47
N PRO A 139 12.08 -1.38 -5.68
CA PRO A 139 12.36 -0.03 -6.13
C PRO A 139 13.83 0.16 -6.54
N LEU A 140 14.06 0.93 -7.57
CA LEU A 140 15.39 1.36 -8.00
C LEU A 140 15.38 2.86 -8.27
N VAL A 141 16.42 3.56 -7.81
CA VAL A 141 16.58 4.99 -8.13
C VAL A 141 16.75 5.16 -9.63
N SER A 142 15.94 6.05 -10.21
CA SER A 142 16.02 6.39 -11.63
C SER A 142 17.37 7.06 -11.95
N ARG A 143 17.88 6.83 -13.17
CA ARG A 143 19.10 7.54 -13.64
C ARG A 143 18.84 8.96 -14.08
N VAL A 144 17.59 9.31 -14.28
CA VAL A 144 17.18 10.62 -14.83
C VAL A 144 16.62 11.52 -13.74
N THR A 145 15.93 10.94 -12.79
CA THR A 145 15.34 11.67 -11.66
C THR A 145 15.78 11.02 -10.35
N PRO A 146 15.86 11.78 -9.24
CA PRO A 146 16.22 11.23 -7.93
C PRO A 146 15.07 10.42 -7.31
N LYS A 147 14.13 9.89 -8.13
CA LYS A 147 12.95 9.16 -7.68
C LYS A 147 13.16 7.67 -7.78
N GLU A 148 12.55 6.95 -6.87
CA GLU A 148 12.48 5.49 -6.91
C GLU A 148 11.35 5.02 -7.82
N CYS A 149 11.66 4.02 -8.64
CA CYS A 149 10.77 3.48 -9.66
C CYS A 149 10.72 1.96 -9.62
N VAL A 150 9.57 1.42 -10.01
CA VAL A 150 9.42 0.03 -10.46
C VAL A 150 9.61 0.00 -11.96
N TYR A 151 10.41 -0.95 -12.44
CA TYR A 151 10.65 -1.16 -13.85
C TYR A 151 10.01 -2.47 -14.30
N ILE A 152 9.20 -2.39 -15.34
CA ILE A 152 8.63 -3.54 -16.04
C ILE A 152 9.31 -3.62 -17.40
N ALA A 153 10.12 -4.65 -17.61
CA ALA A 153 10.92 -4.83 -18.80
C ALA A 153 10.51 -6.12 -19.54
N VAL A 154 10.29 -6.00 -20.83
CA VAL A 154 9.89 -7.12 -21.68
C VAL A 154 10.83 -7.26 -22.86
N PRO A 155 11.19 -8.51 -23.25
CA PRO A 155 12.03 -8.76 -24.41
C PRO A 155 11.33 -8.35 -25.70
N VAL A 156 12.10 -7.76 -26.64
CA VAL A 156 11.66 -7.36 -27.98
C VAL A 156 12.57 -8.00 -29.00
N GLY A 157 12.02 -8.27 -30.18
CA GLY A 157 12.80 -8.65 -31.35
C GLY A 157 12.79 -10.14 -31.68
N ASN A 158 13.78 -10.53 -32.44
CA ASN A 158 13.97 -11.89 -32.99
C ASN A 158 15.42 -12.35 -32.74
N GLU A 159 15.83 -13.43 -33.37
CA GLU A 159 17.20 -13.98 -33.23
C GLU A 159 18.31 -13.01 -33.70
N ARG A 160 17.99 -12.10 -34.64
CA ARG A 160 18.97 -11.18 -35.25
C ARG A 160 19.05 -9.81 -34.57
N HIS A 161 17.89 -9.32 -34.12
CA HIS A 161 17.77 -8.00 -33.49
C HIS A 161 17.03 -8.14 -32.17
N LYS A 162 17.75 -7.98 -31.09
CA LYS A 162 17.22 -8.08 -29.73
C LYS A 162 17.21 -6.71 -29.07
N GLY A 163 16.21 -6.49 -28.22
CA GLY A 163 16.11 -5.30 -27.42
C GLY A 163 15.20 -5.53 -26.22
N VAL A 164 14.99 -4.47 -25.45
CA VAL A 164 14.18 -4.50 -24.25
C VAL A 164 13.27 -3.27 -24.24
N LEU A 165 11.95 -3.49 -24.20
CA LEU A 165 10.97 -2.44 -23.97
C LEU A 165 10.71 -2.31 -22.47
N VAL A 166 10.82 -1.08 -21.94
CA VAL A 166 10.76 -0.83 -20.50
C VAL A 166 9.68 0.21 -20.17
N ALA A 167 8.84 -0.11 -19.20
CA ALA A 167 8.00 0.85 -18.50
C ALA A 167 8.66 1.21 -17.17
N SER A 168 8.64 2.50 -16.81
CA SER A 168 8.99 3.01 -15.50
C SER A 168 7.75 3.55 -14.79
N VAL A 169 7.53 3.12 -13.56
CA VAL A 169 6.43 3.56 -12.69
C VAL A 169 7.05 4.12 -11.41
N GLU A 170 6.90 5.41 -11.17
CA GLU A 170 7.38 6.03 -9.92
C GLU A 170 6.57 5.52 -8.72
N LEU A 171 7.21 5.38 -7.55
CA LEU A 171 6.52 5.01 -6.33
C LEU A 171 5.39 5.97 -5.98
N ASP A 172 5.57 7.27 -6.23
CA ASP A 172 4.53 8.28 -6.04
C ASP A 172 3.24 7.96 -6.83
N SER A 173 3.37 7.39 -8.05
CA SER A 173 2.22 6.95 -8.86
C SER A 173 1.53 5.71 -8.28
N ILE A 174 2.29 4.83 -7.63
CA ILE A 174 1.75 3.69 -6.91
C ILE A 174 1.04 4.16 -5.63
N SER A 175 1.54 5.24 -5.00
CA SER A 175 0.92 5.81 -3.80
C SER A 175 -0.53 6.21 -4.02
N VAL A 176 -0.84 6.74 -5.18
CA VAL A 176 -2.20 7.12 -5.56
C VAL A 176 -3.14 5.89 -5.54
N LEU A 177 -2.66 4.72 -5.98
CA LEU A 177 -3.44 3.48 -5.92
C LEU A 177 -3.68 2.98 -4.48
N CYS A 178 -2.73 3.25 -3.59
CA CYS A 178 -2.83 2.89 -2.17
C CYS A 178 -3.75 3.82 -1.41
N PHE A 179 -3.76 5.13 -1.73
CA PHE A 179 -4.23 6.18 -0.83
C PHE A 179 -5.48 6.93 -1.32
N ASN A 180 -5.87 6.76 -2.60
CA ASN A 180 -7.04 7.43 -3.19
C ASN A 180 -8.39 6.82 -2.80
N HIS A 181 -8.41 5.75 -2.01
CA HIS A 181 -9.66 5.32 -1.44
C HIS A 181 -10.03 6.24 -0.27
N ASP A 182 -11.27 6.69 -0.26
CA ASP A 182 -11.96 7.21 0.93
C ASP A 182 -12.04 6.10 1.99
N ILE A 183 -10.85 5.67 2.47
CA ILE A 183 -10.74 4.92 3.70
C ILE A 183 -11.05 5.94 4.77
N THR A 184 -12.34 6.09 5.03
CA THR A 184 -12.97 7.14 5.83
C THR A 184 -12.60 7.09 7.32
N SER A 185 -11.75 6.18 7.75
CA SER A 185 -11.25 6.22 9.11
C SER A 185 -9.90 6.96 9.15
N SER A 186 -9.93 8.17 9.70
CA SER A 186 -8.75 8.96 10.11
C SER A 186 -7.84 8.23 11.13
N ARG A 187 -7.95 6.91 11.25
CA ARG A 187 -7.31 6.09 12.27
C ARG A 187 -6.44 4.97 11.70
N ILE A 188 -6.37 4.85 10.38
CA ILE A 188 -5.67 3.76 9.70
C ILE A 188 -4.42 4.31 9.03
N ASP A 189 -3.29 3.72 9.35
CA ASP A 189 -2.02 3.95 8.68
C ASP A 189 -1.82 2.89 7.60
N ILE A 190 -1.33 3.30 6.43
CA ILE A 190 -1.09 2.42 5.29
C ILE A 190 0.39 2.47 4.95
N PHE A 191 1.02 1.31 4.89
CA PHE A 191 2.43 1.18 4.54
C PHE A 191 2.60 0.25 3.36
N LEU A 192 3.50 0.62 2.46
CA LEU A 192 4.09 -0.27 1.48
C LEU A 192 5.49 -0.64 1.98
N LEU A 193 5.74 -1.92 2.17
CA LEU A 193 6.98 -2.45 2.74
C LEU A 193 7.69 -3.33 1.71
N ASP A 194 9.01 -3.35 1.75
CA ASP A 194 9.80 -4.38 1.10
C ASP A 194 9.82 -5.69 1.92
N ASN A 195 10.53 -6.69 1.45
CA ASN A 195 10.66 -7.99 2.12
C ASN A 195 11.52 -7.96 3.40
N THR A 196 12.15 -6.84 3.70
CA THR A 196 12.93 -6.58 4.93
C THR A 196 12.18 -5.69 5.92
N ALA A 197 10.89 -5.42 5.66
CA ALA A 197 10.03 -4.51 6.41
C ALA A 197 10.50 -3.03 6.39
N HIS A 198 11.37 -2.66 5.43
CA HIS A 198 11.69 -1.26 5.17
C HIS A 198 10.47 -0.57 4.53
N ILE A 199 10.16 0.63 5.00
CA ILE A 199 9.02 1.40 4.51
C ILE A 199 9.40 2.07 3.19
N LEU A 200 8.79 1.62 2.09
CA LEU A 200 8.90 2.24 0.78
C LEU A 200 8.00 3.48 0.69
N MET A 201 6.83 3.40 1.32
CA MET A 201 5.84 4.48 1.33
C MET A 201 4.93 4.36 2.54
N ALA A 202 4.46 5.51 3.04
CA ALA A 202 3.52 5.58 4.14
C ALA A 202 2.44 6.65 3.89
N LYS A 203 1.19 6.32 4.26
CA LYS A 203 0.13 7.29 4.55
C LYS A 203 -0.21 7.17 6.02
N GLU A 204 0.14 8.17 6.77
CA GLU A 204 -0.11 8.25 8.19
C GLU A 204 -1.44 8.95 8.48
N SER A 205 -2.18 8.43 9.44
CA SER A 205 -3.49 8.98 9.85
C SER A 205 -3.37 10.32 10.57
N THR A 206 -2.21 10.60 11.16
CA THR A 206 -1.93 11.85 11.88
C THR A 206 -0.57 12.43 11.51
N LYS A 207 -0.48 13.78 11.40
CA LYS A 207 0.76 14.50 11.06
C LYS A 207 1.89 14.31 12.10
N ASP A 208 1.58 13.83 13.29
CA ASP A 208 2.53 13.64 14.39
C ASP A 208 3.14 12.23 14.45
N SER A 209 2.69 11.32 13.60
CA SER A 209 3.18 9.94 13.54
C SER A 209 4.25 9.78 12.48
N LYS A 210 5.45 10.35 12.71
CA LYS A 210 6.61 9.93 11.91
C LYS A 210 6.98 8.50 12.31
N HIS A 211 6.64 7.55 11.47
CA HIS A 211 7.13 6.18 11.61
C HIS A 211 8.63 6.09 11.29
N PRO A 212 9.36 5.10 11.84
CA PRO A 212 10.74 4.85 11.51
C PRO A 212 10.86 4.41 10.04
N ASP A 213 12.06 4.46 9.48
CA ASP A 213 12.35 3.98 8.12
C ASP A 213 12.03 2.47 7.94
N SER A 214 11.94 1.74 9.05
CA SER A 214 11.54 0.33 9.05
C SER A 214 10.65 0.01 10.25
N ILE A 215 9.66 -0.87 10.05
CA ILE A 215 8.80 -1.38 11.12
C ILE A 215 9.51 -2.61 11.71
N LYS A 216 9.80 -2.57 13.01
CA LYS A 216 10.29 -3.75 13.72
C LYS A 216 9.14 -4.74 13.87
N LEU A 217 9.02 -5.62 12.90
CA LEU A 217 8.19 -6.82 12.98
C LEU A 217 9.01 -7.92 13.63
N ASP A 218 8.37 -8.88 14.30
CA ASP A 218 9.08 -10.06 14.80
C ASP A 218 9.85 -10.72 13.65
N ASP A 219 11.11 -11.10 13.90
CA ASP A 219 12.11 -11.51 12.89
C ASP A 219 11.64 -12.57 11.87
N HIS A 220 10.54 -13.25 12.15
CA HIS A 220 10.00 -14.31 11.30
C HIS A 220 8.76 -13.88 10.49
N THR A 221 8.18 -12.71 10.72
CA THR A 221 6.86 -12.35 10.17
C THR A 221 6.84 -12.22 8.64
N LEU A 222 7.84 -11.58 8.04
CA LEU A 222 7.94 -11.42 6.58
C LEU A 222 8.98 -12.37 5.96
N SER A 223 9.99 -12.81 6.74
CA SER A 223 11.09 -13.66 6.26
C SER A 223 10.64 -15.08 5.88
N ASP A 224 9.64 -15.62 6.55
CA ASP A 224 9.10 -16.96 6.28
C ASP A 224 8.28 -17.06 4.98
N GLY A 225 8.17 -15.93 4.25
CA GLY A 225 7.45 -15.90 2.98
C GLY A 225 5.92 -16.05 3.12
N THR A 226 5.38 -15.96 4.35
CA THR A 226 3.93 -16.00 4.58
C THR A 226 3.26 -14.88 3.79
N PRO A 227 2.25 -15.21 2.95
CA PRO A 227 1.68 -14.23 2.04
C PRO A 227 0.80 -13.19 2.73
N GLN A 228 0.38 -13.41 3.97
CA GLN A 228 -0.52 -12.55 4.75
C GLN A 228 -0.58 -12.93 6.22
N GLY A 229 -0.88 -11.99 7.09
CA GLY A 229 -1.05 -12.26 8.51
C GLY A 229 -1.38 -11.02 9.32
N TYR A 230 -1.77 -11.23 10.56
CA TYR A 230 -1.86 -10.16 11.56
C TYR A 230 -0.49 -9.91 12.18
N VAL A 231 -0.26 -8.68 12.55
CA VAL A 231 0.97 -8.24 13.23
C VAL A 231 0.63 -7.20 14.27
N THR A 232 1.34 -7.26 15.39
CA THR A 232 1.30 -6.22 16.42
C THR A 232 2.73 -5.71 16.61
N TYR A 233 2.89 -4.40 16.60
CA TYR A 233 4.18 -3.76 16.82
C TYR A 233 4.07 -2.53 17.72
N ALA A 234 5.16 -2.18 18.38
CA ALA A 234 5.23 -1.00 19.23
C ALA A 234 6.07 0.09 18.55
N PHE A 235 5.55 1.32 18.57
CA PHE A 235 6.27 2.48 18.08
C PHE A 235 5.90 3.74 18.88
N ASN A 236 6.92 4.53 19.30
CA ASN A 236 6.75 5.75 20.11
C ASN A 236 5.86 5.57 21.35
N GLY A 237 5.99 4.44 22.05
CA GLY A 237 5.20 4.12 23.24
C GLY A 237 3.74 3.78 22.97
N LYS A 238 3.37 3.61 21.72
CA LYS A 238 2.05 3.16 21.27
C LYS A 238 2.12 1.74 20.73
N THR A 239 1.02 1.03 20.82
CA THR A 239 0.86 -0.30 20.22
C THR A 239 -0.04 -0.20 19.01
N TYR A 240 0.38 -0.83 17.92
CA TYR A 240 -0.34 -0.88 16.65
C TYR A 240 -0.71 -2.32 16.33
N THR A 241 -1.94 -2.53 15.92
CA THR A 241 -2.40 -3.80 15.34
C THR A 241 -2.63 -3.60 13.85
N GLY A 242 -2.08 -4.50 13.04
CA GLY A 242 -2.17 -4.42 11.59
C GLY A 242 -2.38 -5.77 10.94
N PHE A 243 -2.66 -5.71 9.64
CA PHE A 243 -2.72 -6.86 8.76
C PHE A 243 -1.85 -6.60 7.54
N TYR A 244 -0.94 -7.53 7.24
CA TYR A 244 -0.10 -7.44 6.05
C TYR A 244 -0.54 -8.42 4.97
N LYS A 245 -0.35 -8.01 3.70
CA LYS A 245 -0.65 -8.81 2.51
C LYS A 245 0.46 -8.65 1.48
N LYS A 246 1.01 -9.78 1.00
CA LYS A 246 2.02 -9.82 -0.07
C LYS A 246 1.40 -9.47 -1.42
N ILE A 247 2.10 -8.64 -2.21
CA ILE A 247 1.77 -8.34 -3.60
C ILE A 247 2.41 -9.40 -4.50
N LYS A 248 1.61 -10.12 -5.28
CA LYS A 248 2.06 -11.32 -6.03
C LYS A 248 3.22 -11.06 -7.01
N ASN A 249 3.16 -9.96 -7.76
CA ASN A 249 4.15 -9.65 -8.80
C ASN A 249 5.37 -8.86 -8.29
N LEU A 250 5.33 -8.45 -7.02
CA LEU A 250 6.39 -7.73 -6.34
C LEU A 250 6.77 -8.50 -5.08
N ASN A 251 8.01 -8.34 -4.65
CA ASN A 251 8.42 -8.90 -3.37
C ASN A 251 8.14 -7.90 -2.22
N TRP A 252 6.95 -7.29 -2.26
CA TRP A 252 6.49 -6.24 -1.36
C TRP A 252 5.24 -6.66 -0.62
N TYR A 253 4.96 -5.92 0.45
CA TYR A 253 3.81 -6.14 1.31
C TYR A 253 3.07 -4.82 1.52
N VAL A 254 1.75 -4.89 1.53
CA VAL A 254 0.88 -3.83 2.05
C VAL A 254 0.62 -4.14 3.51
N LEU A 255 0.90 -3.22 4.41
CA LEU A 255 0.53 -3.28 5.81
C LEU A 255 -0.50 -2.17 6.09
N ILE A 256 -1.64 -2.56 6.59
CA ILE A 256 -2.65 -1.64 7.13
C ILE A 256 -2.63 -1.79 8.65
N ALA A 257 -2.40 -0.70 9.36
CA ALA A 257 -2.26 -0.69 10.80
C ALA A 257 -3.13 0.38 11.47
N MET A 258 -3.48 0.13 12.73
CA MET A 258 -4.24 1.05 13.56
C MET A 258 -3.61 1.19 14.94
N ASP A 259 -3.64 2.41 15.48
CA ASP A 259 -3.20 2.71 16.83
C ASP A 259 -4.22 2.22 17.87
N ASP A 260 -3.87 1.15 18.59
CA ASP A 260 -4.70 0.56 19.66
C ASP A 260 -4.88 1.49 20.85
N THR A 261 -3.97 2.43 21.09
CA THR A 261 -4.07 3.35 22.23
C THR A 261 -5.19 4.36 22.07
N GLN A 262 -5.51 4.75 20.83
CA GLN A 262 -6.67 5.62 20.55
C GLN A 262 -8.00 4.88 20.77
N ASN A 263 -8.04 3.61 20.44
CA ASN A 263 -9.22 2.76 20.69
C ASN A 263 -9.51 2.68 22.18
N ASN A 264 -8.49 2.40 22.99
CA ASN A 264 -8.61 2.32 24.45
C ASN A 264 -9.05 3.66 25.07
N LYS A 265 -8.59 4.81 24.55
CA LYS A 265 -9.03 6.13 25.05
C LYS A 265 -10.49 6.44 24.74
N THR A 266 -10.95 6.12 23.54
CA THR A 266 -12.36 6.33 23.14
C THR A 266 -13.27 5.41 23.93
N GLU A 267 -12.88 4.15 24.13
CA GLU A 267 -13.57 3.19 24.97
C GLU A 267 -13.66 3.66 26.44
N LEU A 268 -12.54 4.15 26.99
CA LEU A 268 -12.49 4.64 28.37
C LEU A 268 -13.38 5.87 28.57
N SER A 269 -13.44 6.79 27.58
CA SER A 269 -14.30 7.97 27.64
C SER A 269 -15.79 7.61 27.56
N SER A 270 -16.13 6.67 26.71
CA SER A 270 -17.51 6.15 26.58
C SER A 270 -17.95 5.47 27.88
N THR A 271 -17.09 4.67 28.48
CA THR A 271 -17.36 3.99 29.76
C THR A 271 -17.53 4.99 30.90
N LYS A 272 -16.67 6.01 30.98
CA LYS A 272 -16.81 7.10 31.97
C LYS A 272 -18.15 7.82 31.83
N ASN A 273 -18.57 8.14 30.61
CA ASN A 273 -19.85 8.81 30.35
C ASN A 273 -21.05 7.92 30.74
N SER A 274 -20.99 6.61 30.46
CA SER A 274 -22.02 5.67 30.87
C SER A 274 -22.12 5.56 32.39
N ILE A 275 -20.99 5.45 33.08
CA ILE A 275 -20.96 5.43 34.56
C ILE A 275 -21.51 6.75 35.13
N LEU A 276 -21.15 7.88 34.57
CA LEU A 276 -21.63 9.20 35.00
C LEU A 276 -23.14 9.34 34.84
N LEU A 277 -23.70 8.90 33.70
CA LEU A 277 -25.15 8.87 33.46
C LEU A 277 -25.87 8.00 34.47
N THR A 278 -25.35 6.83 34.76
CA THR A 278 -25.93 5.91 35.74
C THR A 278 -25.90 6.51 37.16
N LEU A 279 -24.81 7.17 37.54
CA LEU A 279 -24.72 7.85 38.83
C LEU A 279 -25.74 9.00 38.93
N LEU A 280 -25.94 9.74 37.84
CA LEU A 280 -26.92 10.80 37.74
C LEU A 280 -28.35 10.27 37.89
N GLU A 281 -28.68 9.16 37.24
CA GLU A 281 -30.00 8.52 37.36
C GLU A 281 -30.28 8.02 38.78
N ILE A 282 -29.27 7.46 39.46
CA ILE A 282 -29.39 7.06 40.87
C ILE A 282 -29.59 8.27 41.77
N LEU A 283 -28.91 9.39 41.51
CA LEU A 283 -29.04 10.63 42.27
C LEU A 283 -30.44 11.23 42.12
N ILE A 284 -30.95 11.30 40.88
CA ILE A 284 -32.30 11.79 40.57
C ILE A 284 -33.35 10.90 41.24
N GLY A 285 -33.22 9.57 41.13
CA GLY A 285 -34.12 8.63 41.79
C GLY A 285 -34.15 8.77 43.32
N ARG A 286 -33.02 9.09 43.95
CA ARG A 286 -32.97 9.41 45.39
C ARG A 286 -33.65 10.74 45.74
N LEU A 287 -33.44 11.78 44.92
CA LEU A 287 -34.08 13.08 45.12
C LEU A 287 -35.59 12.99 44.98
N MET A 288 -36.08 12.29 43.96
CA MET A 288 -37.52 12.08 43.76
C MET A 288 -38.14 11.22 44.89
N GLY A 289 -37.44 10.19 45.35
CA GLY A 289 -37.89 9.38 46.50
C GLY A 289 -37.89 10.11 47.83
N SER A 290 -37.10 11.18 48.00
CA SER A 290 -37.13 12.01 49.21
C SER A 290 -38.19 13.11 49.20
N ILE A 291 -38.80 13.40 48.04
CA ILE A 291 -39.91 14.37 47.90
C ILE A 291 -41.27 13.70 48.13
N ILE A 292 -41.35 12.36 48.01
CA ILE A 292 -42.61 11.61 48.15
C ILE A 292 -42.85 11.09 49.60
N ILE A 293 -41.88 11.27 50.49
CA ILE A 293 -41.99 10.99 51.92
C ILE A 293 -42.16 12.30 52.72
#